data_879fc5314607d7f78f26c38e91eae773
#
_entry.id   879fc5314607d7f78f26c38e91eae773
#
_cell.length_a   1.000
_cell.length_b   1.000
_cell.length_c   1.000
_cell.angle_alpha   90.00
_cell.angle_beta   90.00
_cell.angle_gamma   90.00
#
_symmetry.space_group_name_H-M   'P 1'
#
loop_
_entity.id
_entity.type
_entity.pdbx_description
1 polymer ?
#
loop_
_entity_poly.entity_id
_entity_poly.type
_entity_poly.pdbx_seq_one_letter_code
_entity_poly.pdbx_strand_id
1 'polypeptide(L)'
;VKLVMPRGSEKLYRKAPGWNHFFGEVKQAREVCNPEACLIPTPMDLKVNAKAAPLQVAGNWKIVAADGLANEQEHAERILKERVEQHKDLKKGGQLTMTLALDETLADNEAYTLDVQQKGVVIKGKTAAGVFYGLMTFDQLLRGDASKVGCDAIPQLSLKDQPRTHVRELMVDPCRIFVPYEDLKAFVPEMARYKLNMLHLHLVDDQAWTIEIKKYPRLTAEASSRWGMDDMLMPIKGYYTQEQMRDFVAYCAKYHIQVVPEIEMPGHEVAAISVYPELTCQGVQKPIRTTCGVSDELLCPGNDFTYEFLGNVFKELADIFPSEYIHLGGDEAGNPALDCWTYCPKCQALKKKLGITTTDRSENWKLQGYLFDKVIDLLRTQYHKTPMFWYETDFKKI
;
A
#
# COMPACT_ATOMS: atom_id res chain seq x y z
N VAL A 1 8.18 7.11 -21.50
CA VAL A 1 7.56 8.37 -21.05
C VAL A 1 6.32 8.59 -21.90
N LYS A 2 5.13 8.49 -21.29
CA LYS A 2 3.89 8.82 -21.99
C LYS A 2 3.85 10.35 -22.10
N LEU A 3 4.03 10.90 -23.29
CA LEU A 3 3.95 12.35 -23.49
C LEU A 3 2.47 12.75 -23.38
N VAL A 4 2.13 13.45 -22.31
CA VAL A 4 0.79 14.02 -22.16
C VAL A 4 0.82 15.41 -22.79
N MET A 5 0.12 15.57 -23.89
CA MET A 5 0.03 16.84 -24.62
C MET A 5 -1.40 17.38 -24.55
N PRO A 6 -1.59 18.70 -24.60
CA PRO A 6 -2.92 19.28 -24.72
C PRO A 6 -3.64 18.75 -25.97
N ARG A 7 -4.91 18.45 -25.85
CA ARG A 7 -5.72 17.87 -26.92
C ARG A 7 -5.70 18.77 -28.18
N GLY A 8 -5.30 18.21 -29.33
CA GLY A 8 -5.18 18.94 -30.59
C GLY A 8 -3.84 19.61 -30.86
N SER A 9 -2.89 19.61 -29.92
CA SER A 9 -1.59 20.23 -30.08
C SER A 9 -0.50 19.33 -30.73
N GLU A 10 -0.79 18.06 -30.98
CA GLU A 10 0.17 17.06 -31.50
C GLU A 10 0.89 17.53 -32.74
N LYS A 11 0.16 18.12 -33.70
CA LYS A 11 0.75 18.62 -34.97
C LYS A 11 1.79 19.74 -34.76
N LEU A 12 1.61 20.55 -33.70
CA LEU A 12 2.53 21.64 -33.35
C LEU A 12 3.82 21.07 -32.78
N TYR A 13 3.71 20.12 -31.86
CA TYR A 13 4.85 19.47 -31.22
C TYR A 13 5.67 18.63 -32.19
N ARG A 14 5.03 17.94 -33.17
CA ARG A 14 5.71 17.19 -34.24
C ARG A 14 6.59 18.09 -35.11
N LYS A 15 6.27 19.38 -35.25
CA LYS A 15 7.00 20.36 -36.06
C LYS A 15 7.99 21.19 -35.27
N ALA A 16 7.89 21.20 -33.95
CA ALA A 16 8.74 22.02 -33.08
C ALA A 16 10.18 21.47 -33.02
N PRO A 17 11.22 22.31 -33.18
CA PRO A 17 12.62 21.89 -33.04
C PRO A 17 12.86 21.22 -31.67
N GLY A 18 13.54 20.10 -31.63
CA GLY A 18 13.80 19.32 -30.41
C GLY A 18 12.69 18.39 -30.01
N TRP A 19 11.44 18.60 -30.42
CA TRP A 19 10.32 17.72 -30.14
C TRP A 19 10.06 16.68 -31.21
N ASN A 20 10.50 16.92 -32.43
CA ASN A 20 10.40 16.00 -33.56
C ASN A 20 11.07 14.65 -33.29
N HIS A 21 12.07 14.58 -32.44
CA HIS A 21 12.72 13.33 -32.01
C HIS A 21 11.77 12.39 -31.26
N PHE A 22 10.77 12.93 -30.58
CA PHE A 22 9.78 12.11 -29.85
C PHE A 22 8.68 11.56 -30.77
N PHE A 23 8.59 12.06 -32.00
CA PHE A 23 7.58 11.68 -33.00
C PHE A 23 8.20 11.09 -34.29
N GLY A 24 9.50 10.90 -34.32
CA GLY A 24 10.14 10.16 -35.42
C GLY A 24 9.44 8.81 -35.56
N GLU A 25 9.24 8.33 -36.80
CA GLU A 25 8.87 6.94 -37.02
C GLU A 25 9.93 6.06 -36.35
N VAL A 26 9.71 5.71 -35.11
CA VAL A 26 10.37 4.56 -34.52
C VAL A 26 9.78 3.38 -35.31
N LYS A 27 10.43 2.95 -36.37
CA LYS A 27 10.28 1.58 -36.87
C LYS A 27 10.68 0.74 -35.66
N GLN A 28 9.67 0.32 -34.89
CA GLN A 28 9.86 -0.57 -33.78
C GLN A 28 10.52 -1.82 -34.34
N ALA A 29 11.82 -1.95 -34.13
CA ALA A 29 12.47 -3.21 -34.32
C ALA A 29 11.70 -4.19 -33.42
N ARG A 30 11.17 -5.27 -33.99
CA ARG A 30 10.51 -6.35 -33.25
C ARG A 30 11.56 -6.90 -32.29
N GLU A 31 11.40 -6.62 -31.03
CA GLU A 31 12.43 -6.99 -30.06
C GLU A 31 11.99 -8.18 -29.24
N VAL A 32 12.90 -9.12 -29.15
CA VAL A 32 12.82 -10.21 -28.17
C VAL A 32 13.08 -9.60 -26.80
N CYS A 33 12.22 -9.92 -25.81
CA CYS A 33 12.39 -9.48 -24.45
C CYS A 33 13.78 -9.88 -23.91
N ASN A 34 14.42 -8.97 -23.17
CA ASN A 34 15.57 -9.31 -22.34
C ASN A 34 15.09 -9.52 -20.90
N PRO A 35 14.92 -10.77 -20.42
CA PRO A 35 14.39 -11.05 -19.08
C PRO A 35 15.22 -10.44 -17.94
N GLU A 36 16.55 -10.38 -18.10
CA GLU A 36 17.43 -9.83 -17.07
C GLU A 36 17.23 -8.31 -16.88
N ALA A 37 16.81 -7.61 -17.93
CA ALA A 37 16.60 -6.16 -17.89
C ALA A 37 15.20 -5.74 -17.44
N CYS A 38 14.19 -6.62 -17.54
CA CYS A 38 12.79 -6.23 -17.30
C CYS A 38 12.17 -6.82 -16.03
N LEU A 39 12.80 -7.83 -15.39
CA LEU A 39 12.24 -8.47 -14.21
C LEU A 39 12.67 -7.76 -12.92
N ILE A 40 11.71 -7.21 -12.19
CA ILE A 40 11.88 -6.53 -10.92
C ILE A 40 10.81 -7.03 -9.92
N PRO A 41 11.20 -7.60 -8.77
CA PRO A 41 12.55 -7.99 -8.34
C PRO A 41 13.19 -9.06 -9.23
N THR A 42 14.51 -9.11 -9.25
CA THR A 42 15.25 -10.17 -9.96
C THR A 42 14.90 -11.53 -9.38
N PRO A 43 14.46 -12.53 -10.19
CA PRO A 43 14.15 -13.87 -9.72
C PRO A 43 15.36 -14.57 -9.10
N MET A 44 15.10 -15.53 -8.19
CA MET A 44 16.17 -16.27 -7.52
C MET A 44 16.92 -17.21 -8.48
N ASP A 45 16.24 -17.82 -9.42
CA ASP A 45 16.83 -18.71 -10.46
C ASP A 45 16.18 -18.39 -11.81
N LEU A 46 16.97 -18.03 -12.80
CA LEU A 46 16.54 -17.70 -14.16
C LEU A 46 17.47 -18.38 -15.16
N LYS A 47 16.90 -19.20 -16.04
CA LYS A 47 17.61 -19.87 -17.12
C LYS A 47 16.96 -19.49 -18.44
N VAL A 48 17.71 -18.80 -19.30
CA VAL A 48 17.26 -18.36 -20.62
C VAL A 48 17.87 -19.23 -21.71
N ASN A 49 17.03 -19.78 -22.59
CA ASN A 49 17.47 -20.49 -23.78
C ASN A 49 17.39 -19.59 -25.02
N ALA A 50 18.39 -18.73 -25.19
CA ALA A 50 18.45 -17.79 -26.30
C ALA A 50 18.64 -18.46 -27.68
N LYS A 51 18.99 -19.75 -27.73
CA LYS A 51 19.18 -20.50 -29.01
C LYS A 51 17.87 -21.10 -29.52
N ALA A 52 16.87 -21.27 -28.68
CA ALA A 52 15.57 -21.81 -29.05
C ALA A 52 14.68 -20.72 -29.68
N ALA A 53 13.76 -21.13 -30.56
CA ALA A 53 12.80 -20.22 -31.15
C ALA A 53 11.92 -19.61 -30.03
N PRO A 54 11.81 -18.24 -29.97
CA PRO A 54 11.05 -17.58 -28.91
C PRO A 54 9.55 -17.82 -29.03
N LEU A 55 8.84 -17.65 -27.92
CA LEU A 55 7.39 -17.52 -27.89
C LEU A 55 6.99 -16.22 -28.60
N GLN A 56 6.16 -16.31 -29.64
CA GLN A 56 5.55 -15.12 -30.26
C GLN A 56 4.31 -14.72 -29.46
N VAL A 57 4.26 -13.46 -28.96
CA VAL A 57 3.17 -12.98 -28.10
C VAL A 57 1.82 -12.95 -28.85
N ALA A 58 1.86 -12.58 -30.13
CA ALA A 58 0.67 -12.55 -30.97
C ALA A 58 0.19 -13.96 -31.32
N GLY A 59 -0.93 -14.36 -30.73
CA GLY A 59 -1.52 -15.68 -30.94
C GLY A 59 -2.92 -15.78 -30.34
N ASN A 60 -3.55 -16.93 -30.58
CA ASN A 60 -4.82 -17.25 -29.93
C ASN A 60 -4.52 -17.97 -28.61
N TRP A 61 -4.70 -17.26 -27.50
CA TRP A 61 -4.43 -17.82 -26.20
C TRP A 61 -5.61 -18.64 -25.66
N LYS A 62 -5.31 -19.83 -25.17
CA LYS A 62 -6.20 -20.65 -24.35
C LYS A 62 -5.62 -20.68 -22.94
N ILE A 63 -6.41 -20.32 -21.94
CA ILE A 63 -6.04 -20.43 -20.53
C ILE A 63 -6.65 -21.72 -19.99
N VAL A 64 -5.83 -22.47 -19.24
CA VAL A 64 -6.22 -23.66 -18.49
C VAL A 64 -5.79 -23.45 -17.06
N ALA A 65 -6.73 -23.24 -16.17
CA ALA A 65 -6.49 -23.02 -14.75
C ALA A 65 -6.98 -24.22 -13.94
N ALA A 66 -6.22 -24.58 -12.91
CA ALA A 66 -6.65 -25.57 -11.93
C ALA A 66 -7.80 -25.01 -11.07
N ASP A 67 -8.54 -25.92 -10.43
CA ASP A 67 -9.58 -25.54 -9.47
C ASP A 67 -9.02 -24.63 -8.38
N GLY A 68 -9.80 -23.64 -7.98
CA GLY A 68 -9.41 -22.64 -6.97
C GLY A 68 -8.59 -21.45 -7.50
N LEU A 69 -8.29 -21.39 -8.81
CA LEU A 69 -7.52 -20.29 -9.44
C LEU A 69 -8.38 -19.36 -10.32
N ALA A 70 -9.66 -19.20 -10.00
CA ALA A 70 -10.57 -18.37 -10.82
C ALA A 70 -10.13 -16.89 -10.87
N ASN A 71 -9.65 -16.34 -9.75
CA ASN A 71 -9.13 -14.98 -9.67
C ASN A 71 -7.87 -14.81 -10.54
N GLU A 72 -6.94 -15.78 -10.49
CA GLU A 72 -5.70 -15.79 -11.28
C GLU A 72 -6.00 -15.94 -12.77
N GLN A 73 -7.04 -16.72 -13.11
CA GLN A 73 -7.52 -16.82 -14.49
C GLN A 73 -8.05 -15.47 -14.99
N GLU A 74 -8.86 -14.75 -14.22
CA GLU A 74 -9.33 -13.41 -14.59
C GLU A 74 -8.16 -12.43 -14.82
N HIS A 75 -7.13 -12.49 -13.96
CA HIS A 75 -5.92 -11.69 -14.16
C HIS A 75 -5.16 -12.07 -15.43
N ALA A 76 -5.01 -13.35 -15.72
CA ALA A 76 -4.37 -13.85 -16.94
C ALA A 76 -5.13 -13.39 -18.19
N GLU A 77 -6.45 -13.48 -18.20
CA GLU A 77 -7.31 -12.99 -19.29
C GLU A 77 -7.13 -11.48 -19.52
N ARG A 78 -7.13 -10.70 -18.44
CA ARG A 78 -6.91 -9.25 -18.50
C ARG A 78 -5.53 -8.91 -19.05
N ILE A 79 -4.46 -9.52 -18.53
CA ILE A 79 -3.08 -9.30 -18.97
C ILE A 79 -2.95 -9.62 -20.47
N LEU A 80 -3.42 -10.77 -20.89
CA LEU A 80 -3.32 -11.18 -22.29
C LEU A 80 -4.14 -10.26 -23.21
N LYS A 81 -5.35 -9.90 -22.82
CA LYS A 81 -6.19 -8.96 -23.57
C LYS A 81 -5.49 -7.61 -23.75
N GLU A 82 -5.01 -7.00 -22.68
CA GLU A 82 -4.32 -5.71 -22.71
C GLU A 82 -3.06 -5.76 -23.60
N ARG A 83 -2.28 -6.85 -23.54
CA ARG A 83 -1.03 -6.97 -24.28
C ARG A 83 -1.22 -7.36 -25.73
N VAL A 84 -2.06 -8.35 -26.00
CA VAL A 84 -2.34 -8.81 -27.38
C VAL A 84 -3.05 -7.70 -28.19
N GLU A 85 -3.94 -6.91 -27.56
CA GLU A 85 -4.57 -5.75 -28.21
C GLU A 85 -3.58 -4.66 -28.61
N GLN A 86 -2.47 -4.50 -27.88
CA GLN A 86 -1.39 -3.56 -28.24
C GLN A 86 -0.59 -4.01 -29.47
N HIS A 87 -0.67 -5.31 -29.83
CA HIS A 87 0.08 -5.92 -30.93
C HIS A 87 -0.84 -6.31 -32.11
N LYS A 88 -1.90 -5.55 -32.36
CA LYS A 88 -2.88 -5.84 -33.42
C LYS A 88 -2.28 -5.95 -34.83
N ASP A 89 -1.13 -5.31 -35.04
CA ASP A 89 -0.42 -5.31 -36.33
C ASP A 89 0.44 -6.58 -36.54
N LEU A 90 0.60 -7.42 -35.50
CA LEU A 90 1.29 -8.68 -35.62
C LEU A 90 0.39 -9.69 -36.31
N LYS A 91 0.97 -10.46 -37.27
CA LYS A 91 0.24 -11.56 -37.90
C LYS A 91 -0.26 -12.53 -36.82
N LYS A 92 -1.54 -12.93 -36.93
CA LYS A 92 -2.12 -13.90 -36.01
C LYS A 92 -1.24 -15.12 -35.91
N GLY A 93 -0.65 -15.34 -34.72
CA GLY A 93 0.13 -16.54 -34.40
C GLY A 93 -0.76 -17.78 -34.30
N GLY A 94 -0.13 -18.91 -34.05
CA GLY A 94 -0.83 -20.18 -33.78
C GLY A 94 -1.55 -20.20 -32.43
N GLN A 95 -2.12 -21.34 -32.10
CA GLN A 95 -2.70 -21.60 -30.78
C GLN A 95 -1.60 -21.60 -29.73
N LEU A 96 -1.77 -20.79 -28.70
CA LEU A 96 -0.92 -20.73 -27.50
C LEU A 96 -1.70 -21.20 -26.27
N THR A 97 -1.02 -21.81 -25.32
CA THR A 97 -1.67 -22.25 -24.07
C THR A 97 -0.96 -21.62 -22.87
N MET A 98 -1.73 -21.05 -21.97
CA MET A 98 -1.27 -20.71 -20.63
C MET A 98 -1.88 -21.69 -19.63
N THR A 99 -1.03 -22.36 -18.88
CA THR A 99 -1.45 -23.28 -17.82
C THR A 99 -1.14 -22.69 -16.47
N LEU A 100 -2.16 -22.56 -15.61
CA LEU A 100 -2.06 -22.14 -14.22
C LEU A 100 -2.34 -23.36 -13.33
N ALA A 101 -1.40 -23.71 -12.46
CA ALA A 101 -1.51 -24.90 -11.63
C ALA A 101 -0.96 -24.67 -10.21
N LEU A 102 -1.34 -25.53 -9.28
CA LEU A 102 -0.77 -25.57 -7.94
C LEU A 102 0.34 -26.62 -7.88
N ASP A 103 1.38 -26.34 -7.07
CA ASP A 103 2.48 -27.26 -6.79
C ASP A 103 2.86 -27.16 -5.30
N GLU A 104 2.30 -28.05 -4.51
CA GLU A 104 2.49 -28.08 -3.05
C GLU A 104 3.94 -28.40 -2.62
N THR A 105 4.78 -28.84 -3.54
CA THR A 105 6.19 -29.16 -3.26
C THR A 105 7.07 -27.93 -3.16
N LEU A 106 6.58 -26.76 -3.56
CA LEU A 106 7.29 -25.48 -3.42
C LEU A 106 7.42 -25.09 -1.94
N ALA A 107 8.53 -24.46 -1.58
CA ALA A 107 8.89 -24.24 -0.18
C ALA A 107 8.03 -23.17 0.50
N ASP A 108 7.78 -22.05 -0.16
CA ASP A 108 7.08 -20.90 0.38
C ASP A 108 5.67 -20.75 -0.23
N ASN A 109 4.72 -20.21 0.52
CA ASN A 109 3.34 -20.00 0.06
C ASN A 109 3.25 -19.08 -1.16
N GLU A 110 4.18 -18.15 -1.30
CA GLU A 110 4.27 -17.23 -2.44
C GLU A 110 5.27 -17.72 -3.51
N ALA A 111 5.89 -18.90 -3.32
CA ALA A 111 6.81 -19.47 -4.30
C ALA A 111 6.10 -19.87 -5.58
N TYR A 112 6.80 -19.72 -6.70
CA TYR A 112 6.29 -20.11 -8.03
C TYR A 112 7.41 -20.54 -8.96
N THR A 113 7.02 -21.27 -10.02
CA THR A 113 7.83 -21.53 -11.21
C THR A 113 7.11 -20.96 -12.43
N LEU A 114 7.88 -20.50 -13.41
CA LEU A 114 7.38 -20.04 -14.69
C LEU A 114 8.25 -20.61 -15.81
N ASP A 115 7.62 -21.36 -16.71
CA ASP A 115 8.26 -21.93 -17.89
C ASP A 115 7.64 -21.34 -19.15
N VAL A 116 8.46 -20.66 -19.96
CA VAL A 116 8.07 -20.13 -21.26
C VAL A 116 8.63 -21.05 -22.35
N GLN A 117 7.74 -21.61 -23.16
CA GLN A 117 8.03 -22.46 -24.28
C GLN A 117 7.47 -21.86 -25.57
N GLN A 118 7.91 -22.32 -26.73
CA GLN A 118 7.47 -21.77 -28.03
C GLN A 118 5.94 -21.74 -28.20
N LYS A 119 5.20 -22.67 -27.60
CA LYS A 119 3.75 -22.84 -27.78
C LYS A 119 2.93 -22.43 -26.55
N GLY A 120 3.54 -21.85 -25.54
CA GLY A 120 2.80 -21.42 -24.34
C GLY A 120 3.63 -21.23 -23.10
N VAL A 121 2.93 -21.07 -22.01
CA VAL A 121 3.49 -20.73 -20.69
C VAL A 121 2.87 -21.64 -19.65
N VAL A 122 3.68 -22.13 -18.72
CA VAL A 122 3.22 -22.86 -17.54
C VAL A 122 3.65 -22.10 -16.30
N ILE A 123 2.68 -21.75 -15.46
CA ILE A 123 2.90 -21.11 -14.17
C ILE A 123 2.38 -22.03 -13.09
N LYS A 124 3.24 -22.35 -12.12
CA LYS A 124 2.87 -23.14 -10.95
C LYS A 124 3.23 -22.37 -9.70
N GLY A 125 2.30 -22.27 -8.77
CA GLY A 125 2.53 -21.67 -7.45
C GLY A 125 2.19 -22.65 -6.35
N LYS A 126 2.77 -22.48 -5.15
CA LYS A 126 2.35 -23.28 -4.00
C LYS A 126 0.91 -22.99 -3.61
N THR A 127 0.54 -21.72 -3.69
CA THR A 127 -0.82 -21.22 -3.46
C THR A 127 -1.26 -20.34 -4.64
N ALA A 128 -2.49 -19.86 -4.62
CA ALA A 128 -3.00 -18.87 -5.57
C ALA A 128 -2.13 -17.62 -5.63
N ALA A 129 -1.61 -17.13 -4.48
CA ALA A 129 -0.69 -16.00 -4.44
C ALA A 129 0.61 -16.27 -5.22
N GLY A 130 1.20 -17.46 -5.09
CA GLY A 130 2.36 -17.86 -5.88
C GLY A 130 2.06 -17.84 -7.38
N VAL A 131 0.92 -18.40 -7.81
CA VAL A 131 0.48 -18.34 -9.23
C VAL A 131 0.33 -16.91 -9.70
N PHE A 132 -0.29 -16.06 -8.87
CA PHE A 132 -0.47 -14.62 -9.15
C PHE A 132 0.88 -13.91 -9.36
N TYR A 133 1.88 -14.14 -8.50
CA TYR A 133 3.21 -13.54 -8.68
C TYR A 133 3.94 -14.08 -9.92
N GLY A 134 3.70 -15.32 -10.30
CA GLY A 134 4.12 -15.86 -11.59
C GLY A 134 3.49 -15.12 -12.77
N LEU A 135 2.19 -14.78 -12.68
CA LEU A 135 1.50 -13.95 -13.68
C LEU A 135 2.07 -12.52 -13.74
N MET A 136 2.41 -11.91 -12.59
CA MET A 136 3.04 -10.59 -12.56
C MET A 136 4.43 -10.62 -13.22
N THR A 137 5.20 -11.68 -13.01
CA THR A 137 6.46 -11.89 -13.72
C THR A 137 6.24 -12.03 -15.23
N PHE A 138 5.21 -12.77 -15.64
CA PHE A 138 4.87 -12.90 -17.06
C PHE A 138 4.39 -11.55 -17.66
N ASP A 139 3.62 -10.75 -16.93
CA ASP A 139 3.23 -9.40 -17.36
C ASP A 139 4.45 -8.50 -17.56
N GLN A 140 5.46 -8.58 -16.68
CA GLN A 140 6.71 -7.84 -16.85
C GLN A 140 7.47 -8.29 -18.12
N LEU A 141 7.54 -9.59 -18.41
CA LEU A 141 8.14 -10.11 -19.63
C LEU A 141 7.41 -9.60 -20.89
N LEU A 142 6.09 -9.52 -20.86
CA LEU A 142 5.28 -8.98 -21.95
C LEU A 142 5.50 -7.47 -22.15
N ARG A 143 5.72 -6.73 -21.06
CA ARG A 143 6.00 -5.28 -21.10
C ARG A 143 7.41 -4.98 -21.61
N GLY A 144 8.36 -5.85 -21.34
CA GLY A 144 9.77 -5.64 -21.64
C GLY A 144 10.40 -4.49 -20.85
N ASP A 145 11.52 -3.97 -21.37
CA ASP A 145 12.17 -2.80 -20.78
C ASP A 145 11.24 -1.58 -20.82
N ALA A 146 11.19 -0.82 -19.73
CA ALA A 146 10.34 0.36 -19.55
C ALA A 146 10.48 1.44 -20.62
N SER A 147 11.57 1.41 -21.39
CA SER A 147 11.81 2.29 -22.54
C SER A 147 11.08 1.86 -23.82
N LYS A 148 10.43 0.67 -23.83
CA LYS A 148 9.87 0.04 -25.04
C LYS A 148 8.37 -0.21 -24.90
N VAL A 149 7.69 -0.27 -26.04
CA VAL A 149 6.23 -0.43 -26.15
C VAL A 149 5.76 -1.88 -25.90
N GLY A 150 6.57 -2.70 -25.27
CA GLY A 150 6.34 -4.12 -25.04
C GLY A 150 7.18 -5.01 -25.95
N CYS A 151 7.19 -6.31 -25.68
CA CYS A 151 7.94 -7.30 -26.46
C CYS A 151 7.00 -8.07 -27.38
N ASP A 152 7.43 -8.24 -28.65
CA ASP A 152 6.73 -9.07 -29.64
C ASP A 152 6.98 -10.56 -29.40
N ALA A 153 8.10 -10.88 -28.77
CA ALA A 153 8.52 -12.24 -28.48
C ALA A 153 9.25 -12.35 -27.14
N ILE A 154 9.08 -13.48 -26.48
CA ILE A 154 9.74 -13.80 -25.21
C ILE A 154 10.66 -15.02 -25.46
N PRO A 155 11.95 -14.97 -25.06
CA PRO A 155 12.83 -16.13 -25.21
C PRO A 155 12.28 -17.32 -24.40
N GLN A 156 12.55 -18.54 -24.83
CA GLN A 156 12.26 -19.67 -23.97
C GLN A 156 13.09 -19.56 -22.70
N LEU A 157 12.44 -19.73 -21.56
CA LEU A 157 13.08 -19.63 -20.26
C LEU A 157 12.39 -20.51 -19.24
N SER A 158 13.10 -20.83 -18.18
CA SER A 158 12.54 -21.34 -16.95
C SER A 158 13.04 -20.51 -15.78
N LEU A 159 12.18 -20.21 -14.84
CA LEU A 159 12.54 -19.53 -13.60
C LEU A 159 11.84 -20.15 -12.40
N LYS A 160 12.50 -20.02 -11.25
CA LYS A 160 11.94 -20.31 -9.94
C LYS A 160 12.20 -19.12 -9.04
N ASP A 161 11.16 -18.71 -8.32
CA ASP A 161 11.23 -17.54 -7.46
C ASP A 161 10.39 -17.73 -6.20
N GLN A 162 10.74 -17.02 -5.16
CA GLN A 162 9.99 -16.89 -3.91
C GLN A 162 10.40 -15.58 -3.21
N PRO A 163 9.62 -15.07 -2.27
CA PRO A 163 9.97 -13.83 -1.57
C PRO A 163 11.21 -14.03 -0.69
N ARG A 164 12.06 -12.99 -0.63
CA ARG A 164 13.17 -12.90 0.33
C ARG A 164 12.70 -12.30 1.66
N THR A 165 11.60 -11.53 1.61
CA THR A 165 10.94 -10.94 2.77
C THR A 165 9.43 -11.12 2.63
N HIS A 166 8.76 -11.51 3.73
CA HIS A 166 7.31 -11.74 3.70
C HIS A 166 6.51 -10.44 3.70
N VAL A 167 7.04 -9.38 4.29
CA VAL A 167 6.43 -8.03 4.25
C VAL A 167 7.10 -7.22 3.15
N ARG A 168 6.28 -6.76 2.19
CA ARG A 168 6.69 -5.89 1.08
C ARG A 168 5.64 -4.79 0.95
N GLU A 169 5.90 -3.69 1.64
CA GLU A 169 4.93 -2.65 1.94
C GLU A 169 5.15 -1.39 1.10
N LEU A 170 4.04 -0.73 0.78
CA LEU A 170 4.00 0.68 0.35
C LEU A 170 3.08 1.44 1.31
N MET A 171 3.57 2.54 1.87
CA MET A 171 2.75 3.46 2.65
C MET A 171 2.20 4.57 1.77
N VAL A 172 0.94 4.93 1.99
CA VAL A 172 0.27 6.10 1.39
C VAL A 172 -0.25 6.97 2.52
N ASP A 173 0.06 8.26 2.45
CA ASP A 173 -0.35 9.28 3.42
C ASP A 173 -1.43 10.20 2.82
N PRO A 174 -2.72 9.92 3.05
CA PRO A 174 -3.81 10.80 2.65
C PRO A 174 -4.07 11.96 3.62
N CYS A 175 -3.37 12.00 4.77
CA CYS A 175 -3.58 13.03 5.78
C CYS A 175 -2.91 14.34 5.40
N ARG A 176 -1.68 14.29 4.90
CA ARG A 176 -0.95 15.49 4.47
C ARG A 176 -1.45 15.98 3.12
N ILE A 177 -1.70 15.06 2.18
CA ILE A 177 -2.35 15.36 0.90
C ILE A 177 -3.36 14.26 0.62
N PHE A 178 -4.65 14.64 0.58
CA PHE A 178 -5.70 13.64 0.35
C PHE A 178 -5.56 13.01 -1.04
N VAL A 179 -5.52 11.68 -1.07
CA VAL A 179 -5.50 10.87 -2.28
C VAL A 179 -6.93 10.45 -2.60
N PRO A 180 -7.53 10.92 -3.70
CA PRO A 180 -8.88 10.51 -4.10
C PRO A 180 -9.00 8.98 -4.21
N TYR A 181 -10.17 8.45 -3.91
CA TYR A 181 -10.44 7.01 -3.86
C TYR A 181 -10.04 6.26 -5.15
N GLU A 182 -10.35 6.83 -6.32
CA GLU A 182 -9.98 6.22 -7.61
C GLU A 182 -8.48 6.25 -7.88
N ASP A 183 -7.79 7.31 -7.43
CA ASP A 183 -6.34 7.42 -7.53
C ASP A 183 -5.66 6.42 -6.58
N LEU A 184 -6.22 6.22 -5.38
CA LEU A 184 -5.74 5.20 -4.44
C LEU A 184 -5.81 3.79 -5.06
N LYS A 185 -6.90 3.47 -5.76
CA LYS A 185 -7.05 2.19 -6.49
C LYS A 185 -6.02 2.03 -7.59
N ALA A 186 -5.52 3.11 -8.18
CA ALA A 186 -4.52 3.05 -9.24
C ALA A 186 -3.14 2.55 -8.77
N PHE A 187 -2.81 2.66 -7.47
CA PHE A 187 -1.56 2.11 -6.91
C PHE A 187 -1.56 0.58 -6.90
N VAL A 188 -2.72 -0.05 -6.72
CA VAL A 188 -2.83 -1.49 -6.46
C VAL A 188 -2.27 -2.36 -7.59
N PRO A 189 -2.60 -2.15 -8.89
CA PRO A 189 -2.01 -2.91 -9.97
C PRO A 189 -0.50 -2.71 -10.13
N GLU A 190 -0.01 -1.50 -9.82
CA GLU A 190 1.42 -1.21 -9.88
C GLU A 190 2.17 -1.90 -8.72
N MET A 191 1.63 -1.84 -7.51
CA MET A 191 2.15 -2.59 -6.36
C MET A 191 2.24 -4.09 -6.66
N ALA A 192 1.15 -4.66 -7.17
CA ALA A 192 1.08 -6.07 -7.54
C ALA A 192 2.15 -6.46 -8.57
N ARG A 193 2.38 -5.62 -9.58
CA ARG A 193 3.40 -5.85 -10.61
C ARG A 193 4.80 -6.02 -10.01
N TYR A 194 5.11 -5.26 -8.96
CA TYR A 194 6.38 -5.37 -8.24
C TYR A 194 6.31 -6.33 -7.04
N LYS A 195 5.23 -7.13 -6.94
CA LYS A 195 5.01 -8.14 -5.91
C LYS A 195 4.98 -7.58 -4.49
N LEU A 196 4.58 -6.31 -4.33
CA LEU A 196 4.24 -5.76 -3.02
C LEU A 196 2.93 -6.40 -2.55
N ASN A 197 2.86 -6.77 -1.27
CA ASN A 197 1.73 -7.52 -0.71
C ASN A 197 1.04 -6.82 0.47
N MET A 198 1.49 -5.61 0.80
CA MET A 198 0.93 -4.84 1.90
C MET A 198 0.82 -3.37 1.52
N LEU A 199 -0.38 -2.80 1.68
CA LEU A 199 -0.63 -1.37 1.54
C LEU A 199 -0.95 -0.80 2.91
N HIS A 200 -0.06 0.05 3.39
CA HIS A 200 -0.18 0.76 4.64
C HIS A 200 -0.86 2.11 4.38
N LEU A 201 -1.98 2.37 5.04
CA LEU A 201 -2.73 3.61 4.95
C LEU A 201 -2.57 4.42 6.23
N HIS A 202 -1.85 5.53 6.15
CA HIS A 202 -1.67 6.49 7.22
C HIS A 202 -2.90 7.40 7.32
N LEU A 203 -3.95 6.91 8.03
CA LEU A 203 -5.30 7.47 7.96
C LEU A 203 -5.56 8.65 8.91
N VAL A 204 -4.66 8.88 9.86
CA VAL A 204 -4.79 9.92 10.89
C VAL A 204 -3.46 10.61 11.08
N ASP A 205 -3.51 11.94 11.17
CA ASP A 205 -2.39 12.78 11.56
C ASP A 205 -2.88 14.14 12.07
N ASP A 206 -1.95 15.01 12.49
CA ASP A 206 -2.22 16.38 12.96
C ASP A 206 -3.04 17.19 11.95
N GLN A 207 -2.89 16.89 10.66
CA GLN A 207 -3.45 17.68 9.57
C GLN A 207 -4.80 17.20 9.10
N ALA A 208 -5.13 15.92 9.28
CA ALA A 208 -6.44 15.39 8.89
C ALA A 208 -6.76 14.05 9.55
N TRP A 209 -8.06 13.80 9.71
CA TRP A 209 -8.65 12.50 9.97
C TRP A 209 -9.35 12.02 8.69
N THR A 210 -8.89 10.94 8.06
CA THR A 210 -9.30 10.58 6.70
C THR A 210 -10.12 9.28 6.58
N ILE A 211 -10.55 8.69 7.70
CA ILE A 211 -11.41 7.50 7.72
C ILE A 211 -12.71 7.76 8.49
N GLU A 212 -13.84 7.36 7.92
CA GLU A 212 -15.13 7.48 8.60
C GLU A 212 -15.21 6.59 9.83
N ILE A 213 -15.53 7.18 10.98
CA ILE A 213 -15.89 6.51 12.23
C ILE A 213 -17.31 6.92 12.60
N LYS A 214 -18.26 6.02 12.45
CA LYS A 214 -19.69 6.33 12.64
C LYS A 214 -20.03 6.77 14.06
N LYS A 215 -19.31 6.23 15.06
CA LYS A 215 -19.44 6.66 16.45
C LYS A 215 -19.00 8.10 16.67
N TYR A 216 -18.07 8.60 15.86
CA TYR A 216 -17.48 9.93 15.99
C TYR A 216 -17.56 10.71 14.67
N PRO A 217 -18.77 11.10 14.22
CA PRO A 217 -18.99 11.67 12.88
C PRO A 217 -18.29 13.02 12.67
N ARG A 218 -17.98 13.76 13.74
CA ARG A 218 -17.25 15.03 13.65
C ARG A 218 -15.83 14.88 13.11
N LEU A 219 -15.20 13.71 13.28
CA LEU A 219 -13.87 13.42 12.75
C LEU A 219 -13.79 13.67 11.23
N THR A 220 -14.78 13.19 10.48
CA THR A 220 -14.81 13.40 9.03
C THR A 220 -15.59 14.65 8.60
N ALA A 221 -16.57 15.07 9.36
CA ALA A 221 -17.34 16.28 9.05
C ALA A 221 -16.54 17.58 9.21
N GLU A 222 -15.66 17.65 10.21
CA GLU A 222 -14.94 18.86 10.60
C GLU A 222 -13.41 18.70 10.51
N ALA A 223 -12.85 17.51 10.80
CA ALA A 223 -11.41 17.30 10.88
C ALA A 223 -10.77 16.65 9.63
N SER A 224 -11.50 16.53 8.53
CA SER A 224 -10.99 16.05 7.23
C SER A 224 -10.75 17.17 6.22
N SER A 225 -10.85 18.43 6.64
CA SER A 225 -10.75 19.58 5.73
C SER A 225 -9.97 20.71 6.40
N ARG A 226 -9.01 21.25 5.67
CA ARG A 226 -8.21 22.39 6.10
C ARG A 226 -7.74 23.21 4.91
N TRP A 227 -7.23 24.39 5.18
CA TRP A 227 -6.37 25.12 4.26
C TRP A 227 -5.07 24.34 4.06
N GLY A 228 -4.46 24.45 2.90
CA GLY A 228 -3.25 23.71 2.56
C GLY A 228 -2.14 23.76 3.59
N MET A 229 -1.14 22.95 3.41
CA MET A 229 -0.02 22.81 4.33
C MET A 229 1.11 23.77 3.93
N ASP A 230 1.70 24.48 4.91
CA ASP A 230 2.77 25.45 4.71
C ASP A 230 2.42 26.53 3.64
N ASP A 231 3.14 26.54 2.51
CA ASP A 231 2.93 27.51 1.43
C ASP A 231 1.85 27.11 0.41
N MET A 232 1.16 26.00 0.62
CA MET A 232 0.10 25.54 -0.28
C MET A 232 -1.17 26.39 -0.09
N LEU A 233 -1.49 27.26 -1.05
CA LEU A 233 -2.65 28.15 -1.02
C LEU A 233 -3.93 27.52 -1.59
N MET A 234 -4.17 26.24 -1.31
CA MET A 234 -5.35 25.52 -1.75
C MET A 234 -5.97 24.71 -0.60
N PRO A 235 -7.31 24.57 -0.57
CA PRO A 235 -7.94 23.71 0.41
C PRO A 235 -7.63 22.25 0.12
N ILE A 236 -7.33 21.49 1.19
CA ILE A 236 -7.22 20.04 1.15
C ILE A 236 -8.43 19.49 1.90
N LYS A 237 -9.17 18.60 1.24
CA LYS A 237 -10.38 18.02 1.79
C LYS A 237 -10.58 16.62 1.26
N GLY A 238 -10.92 15.70 2.13
CA GLY A 238 -11.37 14.37 1.76
C GLY A 238 -11.24 13.38 2.90
N TYR A 239 -12.04 12.35 2.80
CA TYR A 239 -11.97 11.16 3.66
C TYR A 239 -12.56 9.98 2.90
N TYR A 240 -12.28 8.80 3.40
CA TYR A 240 -12.86 7.55 2.88
C TYR A 240 -14.02 7.12 3.76
N THR A 241 -15.16 6.80 3.13
CA THR A 241 -16.25 6.16 3.86
C THR A 241 -15.91 4.71 4.20
N GLN A 242 -16.57 4.16 5.20
CA GLN A 242 -16.40 2.74 5.55
C GLN A 242 -16.77 1.83 4.37
N GLU A 243 -17.78 2.20 3.59
CA GLU A 243 -18.19 1.45 2.41
C GLU A 243 -17.10 1.45 1.33
N GLN A 244 -16.51 2.62 1.05
CA GLN A 244 -15.36 2.73 0.14
C GLN A 244 -14.20 1.87 0.61
N MET A 245 -13.88 1.87 1.91
CA MET A 245 -12.77 1.06 2.42
C MET A 245 -13.05 -0.45 2.37
N ARG A 246 -14.29 -0.89 2.61
CA ARG A 246 -14.66 -2.30 2.40
C ARG A 246 -14.51 -2.73 0.94
N ASP A 247 -14.98 -1.89 0.00
CA ASP A 247 -14.79 -2.14 -1.44
C ASP A 247 -13.30 -2.16 -1.82
N PHE A 248 -12.53 -1.20 -1.27
CA PHE A 248 -11.10 -1.11 -1.51
C PHE A 248 -10.33 -2.33 -1.00
N VAL A 249 -10.62 -2.78 0.21
CA VAL A 249 -10.02 -3.99 0.80
C VAL A 249 -10.34 -5.22 -0.06
N ALA A 250 -11.60 -5.37 -0.49
CA ALA A 250 -12.00 -6.46 -1.38
C ALA A 250 -11.31 -6.36 -2.76
N TYR A 251 -11.12 -5.16 -3.27
CA TYR A 251 -10.35 -4.91 -4.50
C TYR A 251 -8.87 -5.31 -4.33
N CYS A 252 -8.21 -4.88 -3.25
CA CYS A 252 -6.82 -5.22 -2.95
C CYS A 252 -6.62 -6.74 -2.79
N ALA A 253 -7.58 -7.42 -2.16
CA ALA A 253 -7.52 -8.87 -1.97
C ALA A 253 -7.45 -9.64 -3.30
N LYS A 254 -8.06 -9.15 -4.37
CA LYS A 254 -7.92 -9.73 -5.72
C LYS A 254 -6.48 -9.68 -6.25
N TYR A 255 -5.67 -8.76 -5.74
CA TYR A 255 -4.26 -8.60 -6.08
C TYR A 255 -3.33 -9.20 -5.03
N HIS A 256 -3.85 -10.01 -4.10
CA HIS A 256 -3.10 -10.57 -2.96
C HIS A 256 -2.39 -9.50 -2.12
N ILE A 257 -3.00 -8.32 -1.99
CA ILE A 257 -2.51 -7.20 -1.18
C ILE A 257 -3.44 -7.04 0.01
N GLN A 258 -2.88 -7.10 1.22
CA GLN A 258 -3.60 -6.75 2.44
C GLN A 258 -3.48 -5.25 2.72
N VAL A 259 -4.52 -4.65 3.27
CA VAL A 259 -4.53 -3.23 3.64
C VAL A 259 -4.37 -3.12 5.16
N VAL A 260 -3.33 -2.40 5.59
CA VAL A 260 -3.03 -2.13 7.00
C VAL A 260 -3.41 -0.69 7.33
N PRO A 261 -4.44 -0.47 8.14
CA PRO A 261 -4.79 0.87 8.60
C PRO A 261 -3.85 1.33 9.70
N GLU A 262 -3.47 2.60 9.69
CA GLU A 262 -2.77 3.26 10.78
C GLU A 262 -3.67 4.30 11.43
N ILE A 263 -3.74 4.24 12.76
CA ILE A 263 -4.28 5.26 13.63
C ILE A 263 -3.17 5.67 14.58
N GLU A 264 -2.76 6.89 14.48
CA GLU A 264 -1.71 7.46 15.29
C GLU A 264 -2.08 7.57 16.76
N MET A 265 -1.11 7.36 17.64
CA MET A 265 -1.22 7.62 19.06
C MET A 265 0.16 7.55 19.74
N PRO A 266 0.37 8.29 20.82
CA PRO A 266 -0.46 9.36 21.37
C PRO A 266 -0.26 10.71 20.68
N GLY A 267 0.74 10.85 19.81
CA GLY A 267 0.99 12.01 18.96
C GLY A 267 0.21 11.97 17.64
N HIS A 268 0.40 12.97 16.80
CA HIS A 268 -0.20 13.08 15.47
C HIS A 268 -1.73 12.99 15.46
N GLU A 269 -2.37 13.52 16.51
CA GLU A 269 -3.81 13.42 16.78
C GLU A 269 -4.52 14.76 16.83
N VAL A 270 -3.86 15.87 16.39
CA VAL A 270 -4.46 17.21 16.47
C VAL A 270 -5.75 17.29 15.67
N ALA A 271 -5.90 16.55 14.58
CA ALA A 271 -7.17 16.50 13.86
C ALA A 271 -8.32 15.97 14.74
N ALA A 272 -8.14 14.88 15.48
CA ALA A 272 -9.14 14.38 16.42
C ALA A 272 -9.34 15.36 17.60
N ILE A 273 -8.26 15.89 18.14
CA ILE A 273 -8.27 16.86 19.25
C ILE A 273 -9.03 18.14 18.86
N SER A 274 -8.97 18.56 17.61
CA SER A 274 -9.68 19.75 17.13
C SER A 274 -11.21 19.66 17.29
N VAL A 275 -11.74 18.44 17.30
CA VAL A 275 -13.19 18.17 17.38
C VAL A 275 -13.60 17.45 18.66
N TYR A 276 -12.67 16.80 19.35
CA TYR A 276 -12.84 16.13 20.65
C TYR A 276 -11.73 16.58 21.62
N PRO A 277 -11.77 17.84 22.09
CA PRO A 277 -10.70 18.41 22.91
C PRO A 277 -10.50 17.68 24.25
N GLU A 278 -11.50 16.97 24.74
CA GLU A 278 -11.41 16.13 25.93
C GLU A 278 -10.39 14.99 25.82
N LEU A 279 -9.90 14.70 24.61
CA LEU A 279 -8.79 13.75 24.39
C LEU A 279 -7.46 14.24 24.95
N THR A 280 -7.29 15.56 25.09
CA THR A 280 -6.03 16.16 25.59
C THR A 280 -6.03 16.30 27.12
N CYS A 281 -4.83 16.57 27.64
CA CYS A 281 -4.65 16.89 29.07
C CYS A 281 -5.36 18.16 29.51
N GLN A 282 -5.49 19.13 28.63
CA GLN A 282 -6.07 20.45 28.93
C GLN A 282 -7.57 20.52 28.64
N GLY A 283 -8.09 19.67 27.77
CA GLY A 283 -9.48 19.72 27.32
C GLY A 283 -9.82 20.96 26.50
N VAL A 284 -8.82 21.59 25.88
CA VAL A 284 -8.98 22.83 25.12
C VAL A 284 -8.93 22.52 23.63
N GLN A 285 -9.95 23.01 22.92
CA GLN A 285 -10.01 22.85 21.46
C GLN A 285 -8.83 23.56 20.78
N LYS A 286 -8.18 22.88 19.88
CA LYS A 286 -7.10 23.39 19.03
C LYS A 286 -7.53 23.41 17.58
N PRO A 287 -7.06 24.34 16.76
CA PRO A 287 -7.31 24.27 15.33
C PRO A 287 -6.56 23.09 14.70
N ILE A 288 -7.12 22.56 13.62
CA ILE A 288 -6.40 21.57 12.78
C ILE A 288 -5.08 22.20 12.33
N ARG A 289 -4.04 21.38 12.34
CA ARG A 289 -2.70 21.85 11.98
C ARG A 289 -2.58 22.05 10.46
N THR A 290 -1.91 23.12 10.05
CA THR A 290 -1.62 23.45 8.66
C THR A 290 -0.13 23.55 8.37
N THR A 291 0.71 23.10 9.30
CA THR A 291 2.17 23.10 9.19
C THR A 291 2.75 21.73 9.40
N CYS A 292 3.94 21.48 8.85
CA CYS A 292 4.74 20.29 9.14
C CYS A 292 5.31 20.31 10.56
N GLY A 293 5.90 19.19 10.98
CA GLY A 293 6.63 19.01 12.23
C GLY A 293 5.78 18.45 13.38
N VAL A 294 6.36 18.32 14.53
CA VAL A 294 5.77 17.69 15.73
C VAL A 294 4.84 18.65 16.46
N SER A 295 3.72 18.16 16.96
CA SER A 295 2.79 18.91 17.82
C SER A 295 3.06 18.64 19.29
N ASP A 296 2.79 19.64 20.13
CA ASP A 296 2.83 19.51 21.60
C ASP A 296 1.56 18.86 22.17
N GLU A 297 0.54 18.71 21.34
CA GLU A 297 -0.76 18.16 21.74
C GLU A 297 -0.78 16.65 21.55
N LEU A 298 -0.91 15.95 22.67
CA LEU A 298 -0.96 14.51 22.73
C LEU A 298 -2.25 14.01 23.35
N LEU A 299 -2.68 12.80 23.03
CA LEU A 299 -3.72 12.10 23.76
C LEU A 299 -3.33 11.98 25.24
N CYS A 300 -4.31 12.12 26.14
CA CYS A 300 -4.08 12.05 27.59
C CYS A 300 -4.17 10.62 28.11
N PRO A 301 -3.08 9.95 28.49
CA PRO A 301 -3.11 8.57 29.02
C PRO A 301 -3.81 8.44 30.37
N GLY A 302 -3.95 9.54 31.11
CA GLY A 302 -4.66 9.55 32.38
C GLY A 302 -6.17 9.77 32.25
N ASN A 303 -6.71 9.88 31.03
CA ASN A 303 -8.11 10.15 30.78
C ASN A 303 -8.85 8.91 30.29
N ASP A 304 -9.88 8.46 30.98
CA ASP A 304 -10.67 7.28 30.61
C ASP A 304 -11.34 7.45 29.23
N PHE A 305 -11.72 8.68 28.86
CA PHE A 305 -12.29 8.96 27.54
C PHE A 305 -11.32 8.63 26.38
N THR A 306 -10.02 8.76 26.58
CA THR A 306 -9.01 8.35 25.57
C THR A 306 -9.17 6.87 25.21
N TYR A 307 -9.35 6.00 26.21
CA TYR A 307 -9.50 4.56 25.98
C TYR A 307 -10.88 4.20 25.42
N GLU A 308 -11.93 4.92 25.82
CA GLU A 308 -13.27 4.77 25.22
C GLU A 308 -13.24 5.15 23.74
N PHE A 309 -12.60 6.29 23.41
CA PHE A 309 -12.45 6.77 22.04
C PHE A 309 -11.69 5.75 21.18
N LEU A 310 -10.49 5.39 21.58
CA LEU A 310 -9.65 4.43 20.85
C LEU A 310 -10.35 3.07 20.72
N GLY A 311 -11.00 2.60 21.78
CA GLY A 311 -11.74 1.34 21.76
C GLY A 311 -12.87 1.32 20.73
N ASN A 312 -13.62 2.42 20.60
CA ASN A 312 -14.67 2.55 19.59
C ASN A 312 -14.09 2.68 18.18
N VAL A 313 -12.99 3.42 18.01
CA VAL A 313 -12.29 3.55 16.70
C VAL A 313 -11.80 2.18 16.23
N PHE A 314 -11.04 1.46 17.06
CA PHE A 314 -10.51 0.15 16.68
C PHE A 314 -11.58 -0.92 16.47
N LYS A 315 -12.70 -0.81 17.16
CA LYS A 315 -13.86 -1.68 16.93
C LYS A 315 -14.36 -1.55 15.48
N GLU A 316 -14.53 -0.32 14.99
CA GLU A 316 -15.02 -0.08 13.63
C GLU A 316 -13.96 -0.45 12.59
N LEU A 317 -12.68 -0.17 12.87
CA LEU A 317 -11.58 -0.53 11.95
C LEU A 317 -11.40 -2.05 11.83
N ALA A 318 -11.48 -2.79 12.94
CA ALA A 318 -11.35 -4.24 12.91
C ALA A 318 -12.45 -4.93 12.07
N ASP A 319 -13.63 -4.29 11.96
CA ASP A 319 -14.74 -4.73 11.14
C ASP A 319 -14.56 -4.40 9.64
N ILE A 320 -13.79 -3.34 9.32
CA ILE A 320 -13.51 -2.90 7.94
C ILE A 320 -12.28 -3.63 7.37
N PHE A 321 -11.22 -3.76 8.17
CA PHE A 321 -9.92 -4.26 7.72
C PHE A 321 -9.65 -5.68 8.23
N PRO A 322 -9.75 -6.71 7.37
CA PRO A 322 -9.49 -8.09 7.74
C PRO A 322 -8.02 -8.41 7.95
N SER A 323 -7.11 -7.50 7.61
CA SER A 323 -5.66 -7.65 7.83
C SER A 323 -5.36 -8.17 9.24
N GLU A 324 -4.38 -9.05 9.36
CA GLU A 324 -3.83 -9.45 10.65
C GLU A 324 -3.25 -8.24 11.43
N TYR A 325 -2.77 -7.23 10.70
CA TYR A 325 -2.05 -6.09 11.25
C TYR A 325 -2.92 -4.84 11.36
N ILE A 326 -2.70 -4.08 12.43
CA ILE A 326 -3.14 -2.68 12.61
C ILE A 326 -1.94 -1.89 13.10
N HIS A 327 -1.63 -0.76 12.46
CA HIS A 327 -0.54 0.10 12.85
C HIS A 327 -1.04 1.19 13.81
N LEU A 328 -0.30 1.40 14.91
CA LEU A 328 -0.65 2.31 16.00
C LEU A 328 0.17 3.61 16.00
N GLY A 329 0.99 3.83 14.95
CA GLY A 329 1.93 4.96 14.90
C GLY A 329 2.97 4.89 16.01
N GLY A 330 3.00 5.89 16.86
CA GLY A 330 3.79 5.90 18.08
C GLY A 330 5.07 6.71 18.03
N ASP A 331 5.34 7.30 16.88
CA ASP A 331 6.48 8.15 16.66
C ASP A 331 6.33 9.52 17.32
N GLU A 332 7.47 10.17 17.51
CA GLU A 332 7.64 11.56 17.93
C GLU A 332 6.98 11.98 19.26
N ALA A 333 6.24 11.08 19.92
CA ALA A 333 5.58 11.36 21.20
C ALA A 333 6.55 11.38 22.39
N GLY A 334 7.72 10.81 22.25
CA GLY A 334 8.80 10.82 23.25
C GLY A 334 9.66 12.08 23.26
N ASN A 335 9.36 13.06 22.42
CA ASN A 335 10.16 14.30 22.35
C ASN A 335 10.22 14.98 23.71
N PRO A 336 11.43 15.30 24.23
CA PRO A 336 11.62 15.98 25.52
C PRO A 336 10.95 17.35 25.61
N ALA A 337 10.55 17.96 24.49
CA ALA A 337 9.79 19.20 24.48
C ALA A 337 8.31 19.01 24.84
N LEU A 338 7.79 17.77 24.76
CA LEU A 338 6.39 17.46 25.00
C LEU A 338 6.12 17.27 26.50
N ASP A 339 5.63 18.28 27.15
CA ASP A 339 5.53 18.35 28.61
C ASP A 339 4.08 18.32 29.15
N CYS A 340 3.08 18.17 28.25
CA CYS A 340 1.66 18.24 28.61
C CYS A 340 1.27 17.21 29.69
N TRP A 341 1.88 16.03 29.71
CA TRP A 341 1.59 14.98 30.72
C TRP A 341 2.17 15.30 32.08
N THR A 342 3.28 16.05 32.13
CA THR A 342 3.95 16.43 33.38
C THR A 342 3.05 17.27 34.29
N TYR A 343 2.29 18.19 33.69
CA TYR A 343 1.42 19.12 34.45
C TYR A 343 -0.03 18.68 34.54
N CYS A 344 -0.39 17.57 33.90
CA CYS A 344 -1.76 17.07 33.90
C CYS A 344 -2.07 16.31 35.20
N PRO A 345 -3.09 16.70 35.99
CA PRO A 345 -3.45 15.99 37.22
C PRO A 345 -3.83 14.53 36.99
N LYS A 346 -4.51 14.23 35.88
CA LYS A 346 -4.90 12.87 35.50
C LYS A 346 -3.66 12.01 35.21
N CYS A 347 -2.70 12.53 34.45
CA CYS A 347 -1.44 11.83 34.17
C CYS A 347 -0.58 11.65 35.42
N GLN A 348 -0.55 12.63 36.33
CA GLN A 348 0.15 12.50 37.61
C GLN A 348 -0.53 11.44 38.51
N ALA A 349 -1.86 11.36 38.53
CA ALA A 349 -2.58 10.31 39.24
C ALA A 349 -2.28 8.94 38.64
N LEU A 350 -2.19 8.83 37.32
CA LEU A 350 -1.80 7.59 36.65
C LEU A 350 -0.35 7.22 36.98
N LYS A 351 0.62 8.15 36.94
CA LYS A 351 2.00 7.91 37.37
C LYS A 351 2.05 7.30 38.76
N LYS A 352 1.33 7.91 39.73
CA LYS A 352 1.23 7.38 41.10
C LYS A 352 0.68 5.95 41.14
N LYS A 353 -0.37 5.67 40.39
CA LYS A 353 -0.98 4.32 40.28
C LYS A 353 0.00 3.29 39.71
N LEU A 354 0.86 3.70 38.78
CA LEU A 354 1.89 2.86 38.15
C LEU A 354 3.19 2.75 38.98
N GLY A 355 3.27 3.40 40.14
CA GLY A 355 4.49 3.42 40.96
C GLY A 355 5.63 4.27 40.38
N ILE A 356 5.33 5.16 39.43
CA ILE A 356 6.29 6.11 38.87
C ILE A 356 6.46 7.25 39.88
N THR A 357 7.67 7.39 40.40
CA THR A 357 7.94 8.33 41.50
C THR A 357 8.32 9.73 41.03
N THR A 358 8.79 9.85 39.77
CA THR A 358 9.14 11.14 39.20
C THR A 358 7.89 11.93 38.80
N THR A 359 7.90 13.21 39.15
CA THR A 359 6.83 14.14 38.76
C THR A 359 7.18 14.93 37.49
N ASP A 360 8.45 14.87 37.08
CA ASP A 360 8.97 15.51 35.88
C ASP A 360 8.71 14.65 34.60
N ARG A 361 9.22 15.15 33.48
CA ARG A 361 9.05 14.51 32.15
C ARG A 361 9.92 13.29 31.92
N SER A 362 10.92 13.03 32.76
CA SER A 362 11.96 12.02 32.50
C SER A 362 11.42 10.60 32.31
N GLU A 363 10.25 10.31 32.84
CA GLU A 363 9.59 9.01 32.72
C GLU A 363 8.21 9.07 32.04
N ASN A 364 7.92 10.14 31.27
CA ASN A 364 6.66 10.25 30.52
C ASN A 364 6.50 9.13 29.48
N TRP A 365 7.59 8.60 28.91
CA TRP A 365 7.56 7.45 28.02
C TRP A 365 6.86 6.22 28.63
N LYS A 366 6.86 6.06 29.96
CA LYS A 366 6.12 4.98 30.64
C LYS A 366 4.59 5.16 30.54
N LEU A 367 4.11 6.40 30.39
CA LEU A 367 2.69 6.68 30.15
C LEU A 367 2.30 6.29 28.72
N GLN A 368 3.18 6.52 27.75
CA GLN A 368 3.00 6.04 26.37
C GLN A 368 2.95 4.51 26.36
N GLY A 369 3.92 3.85 27.03
CA GLY A 369 3.93 2.39 27.17
C GLY A 369 2.62 1.85 27.76
N TYR A 370 2.11 2.48 28.82
CA TYR A 370 0.83 2.09 29.42
C TYR A 370 -0.36 2.25 28.45
N LEU A 371 -0.38 3.35 27.67
CA LEU A 371 -1.41 3.56 26.66
C LEU A 371 -1.36 2.45 25.61
N PHE A 372 -0.16 2.14 25.11
CA PHE A 372 0.03 1.05 24.16
C PHE A 372 -0.38 -0.30 24.73
N ASP A 373 0.03 -0.65 25.94
CA ASP A 373 -0.36 -1.93 26.57
C ASP A 373 -1.87 -2.10 26.58
N LYS A 374 -2.62 -1.05 26.89
CA LYS A 374 -4.08 -1.09 26.90
C LYS A 374 -4.68 -1.33 25.52
N VAL A 375 -4.14 -0.66 24.51
CA VAL A 375 -4.63 -0.81 23.12
C VAL A 375 -4.17 -2.15 22.52
N ILE A 376 -2.94 -2.58 22.80
CA ILE A 376 -2.42 -3.90 22.39
C ILE A 376 -3.27 -5.02 22.97
N ASP A 377 -3.58 -4.96 24.26
CA ASP A 377 -4.44 -5.95 24.93
C ASP A 377 -5.82 -6.01 24.27
N LEU A 378 -6.41 -4.84 23.99
CA LEU A 378 -7.69 -4.74 23.28
C LEU A 378 -7.61 -5.42 21.89
N LEU A 379 -6.62 -5.05 21.08
CA LEU A 379 -6.46 -5.55 19.72
C LEU A 379 -6.23 -7.07 19.69
N ARG A 380 -5.37 -7.58 20.58
CA ARG A 380 -5.05 -9.01 20.64
C ARG A 380 -6.20 -9.84 21.19
N THR A 381 -6.84 -9.39 22.27
CA THR A 381 -7.83 -10.20 22.97
C THR A 381 -9.22 -10.14 22.33
N GLN A 382 -9.63 -8.99 21.79
CA GLN A 382 -10.97 -8.81 21.24
C GLN A 382 -11.03 -8.94 19.73
N TYR A 383 -9.98 -8.53 19.02
CA TYR A 383 -9.99 -8.49 17.54
C TYR A 383 -8.97 -9.42 16.90
N HIS A 384 -8.13 -10.11 17.69
CA HIS A 384 -7.09 -11.03 17.20
C HIS A 384 -6.15 -10.36 16.17
N LYS A 385 -5.82 -9.07 16.42
CA LYS A 385 -4.93 -8.29 15.57
C LYS A 385 -3.53 -8.23 16.16
N THR A 386 -2.54 -8.17 15.29
CA THR A 386 -1.14 -7.94 15.62
C THR A 386 -0.84 -6.44 15.45
N PRO A 387 -0.51 -5.71 16.53
CA PRO A 387 -0.18 -4.30 16.42
C PRO A 387 1.21 -4.09 15.80
N MET A 388 1.33 -3.05 14.98
CA MET A 388 2.58 -2.53 14.41
C MET A 388 2.84 -1.12 14.94
N PHE A 389 4.10 -0.67 14.96
CA PHE A 389 4.50 0.65 15.43
C PHE A 389 5.70 1.15 14.64
N TRP A 390 5.88 2.47 14.61
CA TRP A 390 7.15 3.06 14.21
C TRP A 390 8.22 2.74 15.25
N TYR A 391 9.38 2.29 14.79
CA TYR A 391 10.53 2.05 15.66
C TYR A 391 11.36 3.31 15.77
N GLU A 392 11.37 3.91 16.96
CA GLU A 392 12.28 4.99 17.31
C GLU A 392 13.36 4.49 18.27
N THR A 393 14.56 5.06 18.17
CA THR A 393 15.73 4.62 18.96
C THR A 393 15.53 4.71 20.46
N ASP A 394 14.59 5.52 20.94
CA ASP A 394 14.26 5.68 22.35
C ASP A 394 13.36 4.57 22.90
N PHE A 395 12.73 3.77 22.07
CA PHE A 395 11.98 2.57 22.50
C PHE A 395 12.85 1.49 23.16
N LYS A 396 14.17 1.59 23.10
CA LYS A 396 15.06 0.69 23.87
C LYS A 396 14.85 0.75 25.38
N LYS A 397 13.99 1.65 25.86
CA LYS A 397 13.68 1.87 27.28
C LYS A 397 12.28 1.40 27.68
N ILE A 398 11.43 1.01 26.71
CA ILE A 398 10.11 0.43 26.91
C ILE A 398 10.24 -1.12 26.89
#